data_0a36e080a82ba805db2e8cf49efd55ba
#
_entry.id   0a36e080a82ba805db2e8cf49efd55ba
#
_cell.length_a   1.000
_cell.length_b   1.000
_cell.length_c   1.000
_cell.angle_alpha   90.00
_cell.angle_beta   90.00
_cell.angle_gamma   90.00
#
_symmetry.space_group_name_H-M   'P 1'
#
loop_
_entity.id
_entity.type
_entity.pdbx_description
1 polymer ?
#
loop_
_entity_poly.entity_id
_entity_poly.type
_entity_poly.pdbx_seq_one_letter_code
_entity_poly.pdbx_strand_id
1 'polypeptide(L)'
;MKKLVVILGTNASGKSDLGIRLAQHLGGEVVSADSRQVYRGLDLGTGKITPAQAGAVKHHLIDVADVSEYFSLAQYQRAAYGAIDSIAGAGKLPLLVGGTGLYISAIVEGYELVDVPPNEALRAELEPLPLAQLVGRLEKLDPEAAGRIDQGNRRRLIRAIEIASAGCANASARISSPRYTCLQLGLTWPREILEKRIEKRLRERLVHGMVEEVAGLRSRGVSDLQLDKLGLEYRYITRYLRGELGTLDNLRLQLGVAIRQFAKGQLTWFKRDSRIIWLDPFKDYFQEACERIREWEETLPPTP
;
A
#
# COMPACT_ATOMS: atom_id res chain seq x y z
N MET A 1 23.18 -2.17 10.85
CA MET A 1 21.71 -2.07 10.66
C MET A 1 21.23 -3.38 10.02
N LYS A 2 19.99 -3.84 10.35
CA LYS A 2 19.40 -5.05 9.73
C LYS A 2 19.13 -4.82 8.24
N LYS A 3 19.30 -5.87 7.43
CA LYS A 3 19.04 -5.86 5.99
C LYS A 3 17.55 -5.93 5.69
N LEU A 4 17.09 -5.23 4.65
CA LEU A 4 15.71 -5.30 4.15
C LEU A 4 15.71 -5.18 2.62
N VAL A 5 15.21 -6.18 1.93
CA VAL A 5 14.96 -6.10 0.49
C VAL A 5 13.53 -5.61 0.27
N VAL A 6 13.36 -4.58 -0.53
CA VAL A 6 12.05 -3.99 -0.87
C VAL A 6 11.73 -4.27 -2.32
N ILE A 7 10.60 -4.92 -2.58
CA ILE A 7 10.11 -5.22 -3.92
C ILE A 7 8.83 -4.43 -4.14
N LEU A 8 8.91 -3.45 -5.00
CA LEU A 8 7.83 -2.51 -5.24
C LEU A 8 7.44 -2.42 -6.71
N GLY A 9 6.30 -1.83 -6.99
CA GLY A 9 5.86 -1.64 -8.35
C GLY A 9 4.36 -1.42 -8.49
N THR A 10 3.94 -1.23 -9.72
CA THR A 10 2.53 -0.97 -10.07
C THR A 10 1.65 -2.21 -9.89
N ASN A 11 0.33 -1.99 -9.88
CA ASN A 11 -0.61 -3.10 -10.02
C ASN A 11 -0.29 -3.92 -11.27
N ALA A 12 -0.48 -5.24 -11.20
CA ALA A 12 -0.23 -6.20 -12.27
C ALA A 12 1.22 -6.25 -12.80
N SER A 13 2.21 -5.69 -12.07
CA SER A 13 3.61 -5.77 -12.49
C SER A 13 4.23 -7.16 -12.38
N GLY A 14 3.80 -7.99 -11.42
CA GLY A 14 4.42 -9.29 -11.12
C GLY A 14 5.26 -9.28 -9.83
N LYS A 15 5.28 -8.16 -9.10
CA LYS A 15 6.06 -7.99 -7.87
C LYS A 15 5.82 -9.06 -6.80
N SER A 16 4.58 -9.55 -6.65
CA SER A 16 4.27 -10.59 -5.66
C SER A 16 4.90 -11.93 -6.02
N ASP A 17 4.82 -12.32 -7.29
CA ASP A 17 5.48 -13.52 -7.81
C ASP A 17 7.00 -13.43 -7.63
N LEU A 18 7.60 -12.30 -8.01
CA LEU A 18 9.03 -12.05 -7.79
C LEU A 18 9.40 -12.16 -6.31
N GLY A 19 8.58 -11.56 -5.42
CA GLY A 19 8.81 -11.62 -3.96
C GLY A 19 8.79 -13.04 -3.42
N ILE A 20 7.86 -13.87 -3.86
CA ILE A 20 7.78 -15.29 -3.46
C ILE A 20 9.00 -16.07 -3.96
N ARG A 21 9.32 -15.94 -5.24
CA ARG A 21 10.47 -16.65 -5.83
C ARG A 21 11.79 -16.28 -5.13
N LEU A 22 11.99 -15.00 -4.83
CA LEU A 22 13.15 -14.53 -4.08
C LEU A 22 13.16 -15.06 -2.64
N ALA A 23 12.00 -15.03 -1.95
CA ALA A 23 11.89 -15.58 -0.60
C ALA A 23 12.21 -17.08 -0.56
N GLN A 24 11.72 -17.85 -1.53
CA GLN A 24 12.05 -19.28 -1.67
C GLN A 24 13.54 -19.51 -1.92
N HIS A 25 14.14 -18.74 -2.84
CA HIS A 25 15.53 -18.90 -3.23
C HIS A 25 16.52 -18.49 -2.13
N LEU A 26 16.19 -17.41 -1.38
CA LEU A 26 17.08 -16.81 -0.38
C LEU A 26 16.74 -17.22 1.07
N GLY A 27 15.78 -18.13 1.27
CA GLY A 27 15.35 -18.53 2.62
C GLY A 27 14.69 -17.39 3.41
N GLY A 28 14.01 -16.47 2.73
CA GLY A 28 13.39 -15.31 3.32
C GLY A 28 11.90 -15.47 3.64
N GLU A 29 11.31 -14.42 4.21
CA GLU A 29 9.86 -14.30 4.45
C GLU A 29 9.34 -12.95 3.93
N VAL A 30 8.08 -12.93 3.50
CA VAL A 30 7.46 -11.73 2.89
C VAL A 30 6.69 -10.93 3.94
N VAL A 31 6.90 -9.61 3.96
CA VAL A 31 6.07 -8.64 4.69
C VAL A 31 5.27 -7.85 3.65
N SER A 32 3.94 -7.94 3.69
CA SER A 32 3.08 -7.24 2.73
C SER A 32 3.07 -5.73 2.97
N ALA A 33 3.28 -4.95 1.90
CA ALA A 33 3.14 -3.49 1.89
C ALA A 33 1.94 -3.08 1.01
N ASP A 34 0.78 -3.66 1.31
CA ASP A 34 -0.49 -3.35 0.66
C ASP A 34 -1.55 -2.97 1.69
N SER A 35 -2.07 -1.74 1.60
CA SER A 35 -3.03 -1.19 2.56
C SER A 35 -4.44 -1.81 2.49
N ARG A 36 -4.67 -2.75 1.57
CA ARG A 36 -5.96 -3.44 1.42
C ARG A 36 -5.87 -4.91 1.78
N GLN A 37 -4.74 -5.55 1.54
CA GLN A 37 -4.51 -6.94 1.90
C GLN A 37 -4.39 -7.18 3.41
N VAL A 38 -4.26 -6.12 4.20
CA VAL A 38 -4.31 -6.20 5.68
C VAL A 38 -5.68 -6.64 6.20
N TYR A 39 -6.74 -6.43 5.43
CA TYR A 39 -8.11 -6.73 5.87
C TYR A 39 -8.53 -8.16 5.53
N ARG A 40 -9.16 -8.86 6.49
CA ARG A 40 -9.75 -10.19 6.30
C ARG A 40 -10.92 -10.14 5.32
N GLY A 41 -10.99 -11.15 4.43
CA GLY A 41 -12.09 -11.28 3.48
C GLY A 41 -12.07 -10.29 2.31
N LEU A 42 -10.98 -9.53 2.14
CA LEU A 42 -10.71 -8.74 0.96
C LEU A 42 -9.69 -9.47 0.07
N ASP A 43 -10.11 -10.53 -0.61
CA ASP A 43 -9.20 -11.47 -1.26
C ASP A 43 -9.08 -11.20 -2.77
N LEU A 44 -10.16 -11.38 -3.51
CA LEU A 44 -10.16 -11.20 -4.98
C LEU A 44 -10.01 -9.73 -5.37
N GLY A 45 -10.74 -8.83 -4.71
CA GLY A 45 -10.66 -7.39 -4.98
C GLY A 45 -9.26 -6.82 -4.76
N THR A 46 -8.53 -7.27 -3.77
CA THR A 46 -7.14 -6.84 -3.51
C THR A 46 -6.11 -7.65 -4.29
N GLY A 47 -6.50 -8.82 -4.78
CA GLY A 47 -5.63 -9.82 -5.38
C GLY A 47 -4.60 -10.33 -4.40
N LYS A 48 -5.09 -10.65 -3.23
CA LYS A 48 -4.35 -11.31 -2.18
C LYS A 48 -3.77 -12.62 -2.68
N ILE A 49 -2.58 -12.94 -2.23
CA ILE A 49 -1.94 -14.20 -2.58
C ILE A 49 -2.69 -15.36 -1.94
N THR A 50 -2.98 -16.40 -2.71
CA THR A 50 -3.60 -17.60 -2.17
C THR A 50 -2.57 -18.49 -1.48
N PRO A 51 -2.98 -19.37 -0.53
CA PRO A 51 -2.08 -20.35 0.07
C PRO A 51 -1.32 -21.19 -0.94
N ALA A 52 -1.97 -21.59 -2.04
CA ALA A 52 -1.34 -22.35 -3.12
C ALA A 52 -0.24 -21.54 -3.83
N GLN A 53 -0.44 -20.25 -4.04
CA GLN A 53 0.56 -19.37 -4.64
C GLN A 53 1.70 -19.05 -3.67
N ALA A 54 1.41 -18.88 -2.38
CA ALA A 54 2.41 -18.63 -1.34
C ALA A 54 3.35 -19.84 -1.16
N GLY A 55 2.83 -21.05 -1.34
CA GLY A 55 3.59 -22.27 -1.10
C GLY A 55 4.11 -22.33 0.34
N ALA A 56 5.41 -22.60 0.50
CA ALA A 56 6.07 -22.62 1.81
C ALA A 56 6.51 -21.23 2.33
N VAL A 57 6.32 -20.16 1.54
CA VAL A 57 6.76 -18.82 1.93
C VAL A 57 5.77 -18.20 2.92
N LYS A 58 6.25 -17.90 4.11
CA LYS A 58 5.44 -17.20 5.11
C LYS A 58 5.25 -15.73 4.72
N HIS A 59 3.98 -15.30 4.77
CA HIS A 59 3.57 -13.93 4.52
C HIS A 59 3.07 -13.28 5.82
N HIS A 60 3.57 -12.10 6.11
CA HIS A 60 3.18 -11.29 7.24
C HIS A 60 2.34 -10.10 6.77
N LEU A 61 1.49 -9.57 7.64
CA LEU A 61 0.62 -8.41 7.42
C LEU A 61 -0.42 -8.61 6.32
N ILE A 62 -0.86 -9.85 6.15
CA ILE A 62 -2.06 -10.23 5.42
C ILE A 62 -3.09 -10.67 6.46
N ASP A 63 -4.36 -10.26 6.31
CA ASP A 63 -5.48 -10.66 7.20
C ASP A 63 -5.27 -10.31 8.69
N VAL A 64 -4.66 -9.18 8.97
CA VAL A 64 -4.35 -8.74 10.35
C VAL A 64 -5.40 -7.83 10.98
N ALA A 65 -6.33 -7.28 10.18
CA ALA A 65 -7.39 -6.39 10.62
C ALA A 65 -8.76 -6.85 10.11
N ASP A 66 -9.83 -6.48 10.79
CA ASP A 66 -11.20 -6.63 10.28
C ASP A 66 -11.60 -5.42 9.43
N VAL A 67 -12.53 -5.61 8.48
CA VAL A 67 -13.02 -4.51 7.61
C VAL A 67 -13.76 -3.41 8.38
N SER A 68 -14.23 -3.70 9.58
CA SER A 68 -14.85 -2.75 10.50
C SER A 68 -13.83 -1.90 11.26
N GLU A 69 -12.56 -2.33 11.30
CA GLU A 69 -11.51 -1.67 12.05
C GLU A 69 -10.82 -0.57 11.21
N TYR A 70 -10.35 0.46 11.88
CA TYR A 70 -9.44 1.43 11.29
C TYR A 70 -8.01 0.96 11.45
N PHE A 71 -7.34 0.61 10.35
CA PHE A 71 -5.94 0.23 10.36
C PHE A 71 -5.08 1.38 9.85
N SER A 72 -4.44 2.10 10.77
CA SER A 72 -3.65 3.30 10.49
C SER A 72 -2.27 2.99 9.92
N LEU A 73 -1.64 4.01 9.29
CA LEU A 73 -0.24 3.94 8.86
C LEU A 73 0.71 3.67 10.04
N ALA A 74 0.42 4.24 11.23
CA ALA A 74 1.22 4.03 12.43
C ALA A 74 1.10 2.58 12.95
N GLN A 75 -0.10 2.01 12.92
CA GLN A 75 -0.32 0.59 13.25
C GLN A 75 0.39 -0.33 12.26
N TYR A 76 0.28 -0.02 10.95
CA TYR A 76 1.03 -0.75 9.92
C TYR A 76 2.53 -0.72 10.19
N GLN A 77 3.10 0.46 10.42
CA GLN A 77 4.55 0.64 10.64
C GLN A 77 5.04 -0.17 11.85
N ARG A 78 4.33 -0.10 12.99
CA ARG A 78 4.68 -0.90 14.18
C ARG A 78 4.65 -2.39 13.90
N ALA A 79 3.59 -2.87 13.25
CA ALA A 79 3.45 -4.27 12.91
C ALA A 79 4.51 -4.74 11.90
N ALA A 80 4.84 -3.89 10.90
CA ALA A 80 5.89 -4.18 9.92
C ALA A 80 7.27 -4.24 10.56
N TYR A 81 7.60 -3.30 11.47
CA TYR A 81 8.85 -3.36 12.22
C TYR A 81 8.96 -4.64 13.05
N GLY A 82 7.90 -5.02 13.76
CA GLY A 82 7.87 -6.27 14.52
C GLY A 82 8.08 -7.51 13.64
N ALA A 83 7.44 -7.57 12.48
CA ALA A 83 7.60 -8.67 11.52
C ALA A 83 9.03 -8.71 10.95
N ILE A 84 9.54 -7.59 10.46
CA ILE A 84 10.90 -7.48 9.89
C ILE A 84 11.95 -7.88 10.93
N ASP A 85 11.81 -7.37 12.16
CA ASP A 85 12.76 -7.67 13.23
C ASP A 85 12.73 -9.14 13.66
N SER A 86 11.54 -9.76 13.67
CA SER A 86 11.37 -11.19 13.96
C SER A 86 12.00 -12.07 12.89
N ILE A 87 11.78 -11.73 11.60
CA ILE A 87 12.37 -12.47 10.47
C ILE A 87 13.90 -12.40 10.53
N ALA A 88 14.44 -11.18 10.68
CA ALA A 88 15.88 -10.97 10.78
C ALA A 88 16.48 -11.64 12.01
N GLY A 89 15.79 -11.62 13.16
CA GLY A 89 16.19 -12.32 14.40
C GLY A 89 16.22 -13.84 14.25
N ALA A 90 15.42 -14.39 13.34
CA ALA A 90 15.44 -15.81 12.98
C ALA A 90 16.53 -16.17 11.93
N GLY A 91 17.41 -15.23 11.58
CA GLY A 91 18.45 -15.41 10.56
C GLY A 91 17.96 -15.48 9.12
N LYS A 92 16.71 -15.06 8.87
CA LYS A 92 16.09 -15.03 7.54
C LYS A 92 16.13 -13.63 6.92
N LEU A 93 16.04 -13.58 5.58
CA LEU A 93 15.96 -12.31 4.86
C LEU A 93 14.51 -11.77 4.85
N PRO A 94 14.23 -10.58 5.43
CA PRO A 94 12.92 -9.96 5.28
C PRO A 94 12.79 -9.31 3.89
N LEU A 95 11.67 -9.58 3.21
CA LEU A 95 11.31 -9.00 1.93
C LEU A 95 10.02 -8.17 2.10
N LEU A 96 10.11 -6.85 1.99
CA LEU A 96 8.96 -5.94 2.00
C LEU A 96 8.38 -5.85 0.59
N VAL A 97 7.19 -6.42 0.36
CA VAL A 97 6.62 -6.56 -0.99
C VAL A 97 5.29 -5.82 -1.10
N GLY A 98 5.18 -4.86 -2.02
CA GLY A 98 3.89 -4.18 -2.17
C GLY A 98 3.82 -3.06 -3.18
N GLY A 99 2.64 -2.43 -3.23
CA GLY A 99 2.33 -1.32 -4.13
C GLY A 99 1.83 -0.05 -3.43
N THR A 100 1.70 -0.08 -2.09
CA THR A 100 1.29 1.09 -1.32
C THR A 100 2.52 1.93 -0.98
N GLY A 101 2.80 2.94 -1.84
CA GLY A 101 4.00 3.75 -1.72
C GLY A 101 4.18 4.38 -0.34
N LEU A 102 3.09 4.88 0.27
CA LEU A 102 3.15 5.46 1.61
C LEU A 102 3.58 4.44 2.70
N TYR A 103 3.14 3.18 2.59
CA TYR A 103 3.56 2.12 3.50
C TYR A 103 5.05 1.81 3.37
N ILE A 104 5.51 1.70 2.12
CA ILE A 104 6.93 1.47 1.82
C ILE A 104 7.77 2.64 2.33
N SER A 105 7.40 3.88 2.00
CA SER A 105 8.13 5.07 2.45
C SER A 105 8.20 5.16 3.99
N ALA A 106 7.12 4.83 4.70
CA ALA A 106 7.10 4.87 6.16
C ALA A 106 8.13 3.91 6.79
N ILE A 107 8.39 2.76 6.14
CA ILE A 107 9.38 1.79 6.60
C ILE A 107 10.79 2.17 6.19
N VAL A 108 10.98 2.56 4.91
CA VAL A 108 12.30 2.86 4.33
C VAL A 108 12.88 4.15 4.89
N GLU A 109 12.05 5.19 5.04
CA GLU A 109 12.46 6.49 5.56
C GLU A 109 12.40 6.59 7.09
N GLY A 110 11.76 5.63 7.76
CA GLY A 110 11.60 5.66 9.21
C GLY A 110 10.75 6.83 9.68
N TYR A 111 9.51 6.99 9.16
CA TYR A 111 8.63 8.07 9.58
C TYR A 111 8.33 8.01 11.07
N GLU A 112 8.40 9.14 11.75
CA GLU A 112 7.83 9.30 13.09
C GLU A 112 6.33 9.58 12.95
N LEU A 113 5.53 8.58 13.31
CA LEU A 113 4.09 8.62 13.14
C LEU A 113 3.39 8.66 14.50
N VAL A 114 2.41 9.53 14.62
CA VAL A 114 1.49 9.54 15.76
C VAL A 114 0.24 8.72 15.45
N ASP A 115 -0.19 7.93 16.40
CA ASP A 115 -1.39 7.09 16.26
C ASP A 115 -2.62 7.81 16.82
N VAL A 116 -3.03 8.87 16.12
CA VAL A 116 -4.26 9.59 16.41
C VAL A 116 -5.39 8.99 15.58
N PRO A 117 -6.45 8.43 16.16
CA PRO A 117 -7.57 7.91 15.40
C PRO A 117 -8.33 9.02 14.66
N PRO A 118 -9.04 8.70 13.57
CA PRO A 118 -9.91 9.66 12.90
C PRO A 118 -10.99 10.19 13.84
N ASN A 119 -11.25 11.49 13.77
CA ASN A 119 -12.37 12.11 14.47
C ASN A 119 -13.47 12.44 13.46
N GLU A 120 -14.45 11.53 13.33
CA GLU A 120 -15.51 11.67 12.32
C GLU A 120 -16.38 12.92 12.57
N ALA A 121 -16.60 13.34 13.82
CA ALA A 121 -17.34 14.56 14.13
C ALA A 121 -16.57 15.80 13.64
N LEU A 122 -15.27 15.88 13.94
CA LEU A 122 -14.42 16.97 13.48
C LEU A 122 -14.31 16.98 11.94
N ARG A 123 -14.24 15.82 11.30
CA ARG A 123 -14.23 15.71 9.83
C ARG A 123 -15.51 16.25 9.22
N ALA A 124 -16.67 15.89 9.77
CA ALA A 124 -17.94 16.39 9.30
C ALA A 124 -18.07 17.93 9.42
N GLU A 125 -17.49 18.52 10.48
CA GLU A 125 -17.37 19.96 10.64
C GLU A 125 -16.45 20.60 9.60
N LEU A 126 -15.29 19.97 9.32
CA LEU A 126 -14.24 20.53 8.47
C LEU A 126 -14.50 20.34 6.97
N GLU A 127 -15.17 19.26 6.58
CA GLU A 127 -15.35 18.90 5.17
C GLU A 127 -16.03 19.97 4.30
N PRO A 128 -17.07 20.72 4.78
CA PRO A 128 -17.71 21.77 4.00
C PRO A 128 -16.89 23.08 3.93
N LEU A 129 -15.86 23.27 4.79
CA LEU A 129 -15.15 24.53 4.88
C LEU A 129 -14.27 24.80 3.63
N PRO A 130 -14.16 26.06 3.16
CA PRO A 130 -13.18 26.43 2.13
C PRO A 130 -11.74 26.14 2.55
N LEU A 131 -10.87 25.84 1.58
CA LEU A 131 -9.43 25.56 1.86
C LEU A 131 -8.77 26.64 2.70
N ALA A 132 -9.03 27.91 2.42
CA ALA A 132 -8.46 29.04 3.18
C ALA A 132 -8.83 28.99 4.67
N GLN A 133 -10.05 28.57 5.03
CA GLN A 133 -10.44 28.43 6.43
C GLN A 133 -9.77 27.23 7.11
N LEU A 134 -9.55 26.14 6.37
CA LEU A 134 -8.78 24.99 6.88
C LEU A 134 -7.33 25.37 7.13
N VAL A 135 -6.70 26.11 6.20
CA VAL A 135 -5.34 26.63 6.37
C VAL A 135 -5.25 27.53 7.60
N GLY A 136 -6.13 28.54 7.72
CA GLY A 136 -6.12 29.46 8.87
C GLY A 136 -6.43 28.76 10.21
N ARG A 137 -7.20 27.67 10.20
CA ARG A 137 -7.41 26.84 11.41
C ARG A 137 -6.16 26.05 11.77
N LEU A 138 -5.47 25.48 10.77
CA LEU A 138 -4.22 24.75 11.00
C LEU A 138 -3.11 25.70 11.47
N GLU A 139 -2.99 26.90 10.90
CA GLU A 139 -2.01 27.93 11.32
C GLU A 139 -2.14 28.29 12.80
N LYS A 140 -3.37 28.33 13.33
CA LYS A 140 -3.61 28.60 14.76
C LYS A 140 -3.25 27.43 15.67
N LEU A 141 -3.37 26.18 15.17
CA LEU A 141 -3.12 24.97 15.95
C LEU A 141 -1.67 24.48 15.84
N ASP A 142 -1.11 24.55 14.64
CA ASP A 142 0.23 24.07 14.30
C ASP A 142 0.79 24.90 13.13
N PRO A 143 1.39 26.08 13.39
CA PRO A 143 1.96 26.95 12.36
C PRO A 143 3.06 26.26 11.53
N GLU A 144 3.83 25.38 12.18
CA GLU A 144 4.93 24.66 11.52
C GLU A 144 4.39 23.65 10.50
N ALA A 145 3.34 22.89 10.85
CA ALA A 145 2.67 22.01 9.93
C ALA A 145 2.00 22.77 8.78
N ALA A 146 1.38 23.91 9.06
CA ALA A 146 0.73 24.74 8.04
C ALA A 146 1.71 25.25 6.98
N GLY A 147 2.94 25.58 7.37
CA GLY A 147 4.00 26.01 6.45
C GLY A 147 4.59 24.91 5.58
N ARG A 148 4.44 23.64 5.99
CA ARG A 148 5.04 22.50 5.25
C ARG A 148 4.02 21.71 4.42
N ILE A 149 2.73 21.78 4.75
CA ILE A 149 1.69 20.98 4.13
C ILE A 149 1.31 21.52 2.74
N ASP A 150 0.92 20.61 1.85
CA ASP A 150 0.26 21.00 0.61
C ASP A 150 -1.13 21.57 0.90
N GLN A 151 -1.21 22.90 0.93
CA GLN A 151 -2.43 23.65 1.26
C GLN A 151 -3.55 23.48 0.21
N GLY A 152 -3.26 22.97 -0.98
CA GLY A 152 -4.25 22.60 -1.98
C GLY A 152 -4.95 21.25 -1.68
N ASN A 153 -4.43 20.47 -0.73
CA ASN A 153 -4.92 19.14 -0.42
C ASN A 153 -5.81 19.12 0.83
N ARG A 154 -7.14 19.22 0.63
CA ARG A 154 -8.13 19.19 1.70
C ARG A 154 -7.92 18.03 2.69
N ARG A 155 -7.71 16.82 2.19
CA ARG A 155 -7.56 15.62 3.05
C ARG A 155 -6.35 15.72 3.97
N ARG A 156 -5.25 16.27 3.47
CA ARG A 156 -4.03 16.49 4.27
C ARG A 156 -4.26 17.58 5.31
N LEU A 157 -4.92 18.68 4.94
CA LEU A 157 -5.27 19.75 5.88
C LEU A 157 -6.15 19.24 7.01
N ILE A 158 -7.25 18.56 6.70
CA ILE A 158 -8.15 17.98 7.70
C ILE A 158 -7.37 17.02 8.62
N ARG A 159 -6.52 16.15 8.05
CA ARG A 159 -5.72 15.23 8.87
C ARG A 159 -4.73 15.94 9.77
N ALA A 160 -4.09 16.99 9.33
CA ALA A 160 -3.19 17.78 10.15
C ALA A 160 -3.95 18.48 11.29
N ILE A 161 -5.13 19.04 11.01
CA ILE A 161 -6.00 19.63 12.03
C ILE A 161 -6.42 18.59 13.08
N GLU A 162 -6.81 17.35 12.67
CA GLU A 162 -7.12 16.27 13.60
C GLU A 162 -5.96 15.98 14.56
N ILE A 163 -4.76 15.84 14.00
CA ILE A 163 -3.54 15.56 14.77
C ILE A 163 -3.23 16.68 15.75
N ALA A 164 -3.25 17.92 15.29
CA ALA A 164 -3.00 19.10 16.13
C ALA A 164 -4.07 19.27 17.21
N SER A 165 -5.36 19.04 16.89
CA SER A 165 -6.47 19.12 17.85
C SER A 165 -6.43 18.01 18.92
N ALA A 166 -5.75 16.92 18.65
CA ALA A 166 -5.51 15.84 19.62
C ALA A 166 -4.30 16.14 20.55
N GLY A 167 -3.76 17.36 20.54
CA GLY A 167 -2.62 17.74 21.35
C GLY A 167 -1.27 17.26 20.81
N CYS A 168 -1.24 16.77 19.57
CA CYS A 168 -0.03 16.30 18.91
C CYS A 168 0.50 17.32 17.88
N ALA A 169 0.42 18.61 18.18
CA ALA A 169 1.05 19.65 17.37
C ALA A 169 2.54 19.35 17.18
N ASN A 170 3.11 19.72 16.03
CA ASN A 170 4.47 19.40 15.59
C ASN A 170 4.73 17.89 15.32
N ALA A 171 3.71 17.04 15.41
CA ALA A 171 3.80 15.61 15.15
C ALA A 171 3.47 15.23 13.69
N SER A 172 3.52 16.18 12.75
CA SER A 172 3.48 15.87 11.33
C SER A 172 4.64 14.92 11.00
N ALA A 173 4.36 13.87 10.23
CA ALA A 173 5.32 12.82 9.91
C ALA A 173 6.70 13.40 9.60
N ARG A 174 7.61 13.32 10.58
CA ARG A 174 9.01 13.67 10.40
C ARG A 174 9.73 12.44 9.86
N ILE A 175 10.67 12.68 8.96
CA ILE A 175 11.61 11.63 8.57
C ILE A 175 12.60 11.52 9.73
N SER A 176 12.63 10.35 10.34
CA SER A 176 13.61 9.95 11.34
C SER A 176 14.83 9.31 10.66
N SER A 177 15.69 8.69 11.42
CA SER A 177 16.77 7.89 10.85
C SER A 177 16.23 6.56 10.32
N PRO A 178 16.63 6.13 9.10
CA PRO A 178 16.28 4.82 8.59
C PRO A 178 16.66 3.71 9.58
N ARG A 179 15.73 2.80 9.86
CA ARG A 179 15.94 1.69 10.82
C ARG A 179 16.67 0.51 10.18
N TYR A 180 16.57 0.38 8.87
CA TYR A 180 17.11 -0.72 8.07
C TYR A 180 18.02 -0.21 6.98
N THR A 181 19.00 -1.05 6.58
CA THR A 181 19.70 -0.86 5.31
C THR A 181 18.83 -1.51 4.23
N CYS A 182 18.35 -0.70 3.28
CA CYS A 182 17.35 -1.13 2.30
C CYS A 182 17.94 -1.23 0.90
N LEU A 183 17.68 -2.33 0.21
CA LEU A 183 17.78 -2.42 -1.25
C LEU A 183 16.37 -2.34 -1.84
N GLN A 184 16.12 -1.38 -2.72
CA GLN A 184 14.82 -1.18 -3.35
C GLN A 184 14.85 -1.62 -4.81
N LEU A 185 14.07 -2.66 -5.15
CA LEU A 185 13.92 -3.20 -6.49
C LEU A 185 12.52 -2.89 -7.03
N GLY A 186 12.46 -2.15 -8.12
CA GLY A 186 11.20 -1.74 -8.76
C GLY A 186 10.86 -2.63 -9.96
N LEU A 187 9.60 -3.04 -10.09
CA LEU A 187 9.12 -3.78 -11.26
C LEU A 187 7.89 -3.11 -11.86
N THR A 188 7.97 -2.79 -13.14
CA THR A 188 6.85 -2.29 -13.93
C THR A 188 6.99 -2.71 -15.38
N TRP A 189 5.97 -2.44 -16.19
CA TRP A 189 5.97 -2.74 -17.62
C TRP A 189 5.74 -1.47 -18.43
N PRO A 190 6.13 -1.42 -19.69
CA PRO A 190 5.66 -0.38 -20.62
C PRO A 190 4.14 -0.30 -20.58
N ARG A 191 3.62 0.92 -20.76
CA ARG A 191 2.22 1.24 -20.56
C ARG A 191 1.26 0.27 -21.25
N GLU A 192 1.50 -0.02 -22.52
CA GLU A 192 0.62 -0.87 -23.33
C GLU A 192 0.56 -2.32 -22.82
N ILE A 193 1.70 -2.85 -22.36
CA ILE A 193 1.78 -4.20 -21.78
C ILE A 193 1.09 -4.20 -20.43
N LEU A 194 1.34 -3.18 -19.59
CA LEU A 194 0.73 -3.06 -18.27
C LEU A 194 -0.80 -2.97 -18.36
N GLU A 195 -1.33 -2.20 -19.32
CA GLU A 195 -2.77 -2.09 -19.56
C GLU A 195 -3.39 -3.44 -19.93
N LYS A 196 -2.75 -4.22 -20.80
CA LYS A 196 -3.20 -5.59 -21.15
C LYS A 196 -3.16 -6.52 -19.94
N ARG A 197 -2.13 -6.44 -19.10
CA ARG A 197 -2.01 -7.24 -17.87
C ARG A 197 -3.09 -6.87 -16.84
N ILE A 198 -3.38 -5.59 -16.69
CA ILE A 198 -4.47 -5.09 -15.81
C ILE A 198 -5.82 -5.63 -16.30
N GLU A 199 -6.10 -5.50 -17.60
CA GLU A 199 -7.36 -5.96 -18.20
C GLU A 199 -7.54 -7.48 -18.03
N LYS A 200 -6.50 -8.27 -18.34
CA LYS A 200 -6.52 -9.72 -18.15
C LYS A 200 -6.83 -10.09 -16.70
N ARG A 201 -6.11 -9.51 -15.75
CA ARG A 201 -6.27 -9.79 -14.33
C ARG A 201 -7.65 -9.37 -13.80
N LEU A 202 -8.18 -8.22 -14.26
CA LEU A 202 -9.52 -7.77 -13.89
C LEU A 202 -10.58 -8.75 -14.38
N ARG A 203 -10.49 -9.21 -15.64
CA ARG A 203 -11.40 -10.19 -16.21
C ARG A 203 -11.36 -11.50 -15.44
N GLU A 204 -10.18 -12.03 -15.17
CA GLU A 204 -10.00 -13.26 -14.40
C GLU A 204 -10.67 -13.16 -13.02
N ARG A 205 -10.46 -12.06 -12.29
CA ARG A 205 -11.06 -11.85 -10.98
C ARG A 205 -12.59 -11.73 -11.02
N LEU A 206 -13.14 -11.06 -12.01
CA LEU A 206 -14.59 -10.99 -12.20
C LEU A 206 -15.19 -12.38 -12.42
N VAL A 207 -14.54 -13.22 -13.22
CA VAL A 207 -14.95 -14.62 -13.46
C VAL A 207 -14.82 -15.47 -12.19
N HIS A 208 -13.84 -15.21 -11.33
CA HIS A 208 -13.61 -15.98 -10.09
C HIS A 208 -14.44 -15.51 -8.90
N GLY A 209 -15.42 -14.62 -9.09
CA GLY A 209 -16.37 -14.28 -8.03
C GLY A 209 -16.06 -12.99 -7.27
N MET A 210 -15.36 -12.03 -7.90
CA MET A 210 -15.06 -10.75 -7.24
C MET A 210 -16.34 -9.92 -6.95
N VAL A 211 -17.39 -10.06 -7.74
CA VAL A 211 -18.70 -9.43 -7.48
C VAL A 211 -19.37 -10.09 -6.27
N GLU A 212 -19.32 -11.39 -6.20
CA GLU A 212 -19.86 -12.21 -5.11
C GLU A 212 -19.14 -11.95 -3.79
N GLU A 213 -17.82 -11.70 -3.83
CA GLU A 213 -17.05 -11.29 -2.64
C GLU A 213 -17.63 -10.00 -2.05
N VAL A 214 -17.88 -8.97 -2.86
CA VAL A 214 -18.44 -7.69 -2.40
C VAL A 214 -19.90 -7.84 -1.96
N ALA A 215 -20.70 -8.62 -2.68
CA ALA A 215 -22.08 -8.93 -2.28
C ALA A 215 -22.12 -9.64 -0.92
N GLY A 216 -21.19 -10.58 -0.69
CA GLY A 216 -21.01 -11.28 0.58
C GLY A 216 -20.58 -10.35 1.73
N LEU A 217 -19.74 -9.34 1.48
CA LEU A 217 -19.40 -8.32 2.49
C LEU A 217 -20.64 -7.50 2.88
N ARG A 218 -21.43 -7.05 1.89
CA ARG A 218 -22.68 -6.33 2.13
C ARG A 218 -23.67 -7.16 2.95
N SER A 219 -23.84 -8.42 2.64
CA SER A 219 -24.76 -9.31 3.38
C SER A 219 -24.33 -9.55 4.83
N ARG A 220 -23.04 -9.41 5.13
CA ARG A 220 -22.48 -9.45 6.50
C ARG A 220 -22.53 -8.09 7.21
N GLY A 221 -23.19 -7.08 6.63
CA GLY A 221 -23.42 -5.78 7.26
C GLY A 221 -22.35 -4.72 7.00
N VAL A 222 -21.38 -4.97 6.11
CA VAL A 222 -20.43 -3.92 5.70
C VAL A 222 -21.18 -2.90 4.84
N SER A 223 -21.22 -1.64 5.30
CA SER A 223 -21.96 -0.58 4.62
C SER A 223 -21.31 -0.17 3.30
N ASP A 224 -22.12 0.32 2.35
CA ASP A 224 -21.63 0.82 1.07
C ASP A 224 -20.59 1.93 1.24
N LEU A 225 -20.74 2.78 2.26
CA LEU A 225 -19.78 3.83 2.59
C LEU A 225 -18.42 3.26 3.05
N GLN A 226 -18.42 2.14 3.78
CA GLN A 226 -17.18 1.44 4.14
C GLN A 226 -16.54 0.80 2.91
N LEU A 227 -17.34 0.09 2.08
CA LEU A 227 -16.86 -0.52 0.84
C LEU A 227 -16.23 0.50 -0.11
N ASP A 228 -16.79 1.70 -0.22
CA ASP A 228 -16.23 2.79 -1.01
C ASP A 228 -14.83 3.23 -0.54
N LYS A 229 -14.54 3.09 0.76
CA LYS A 229 -13.24 3.41 1.36
C LYS A 229 -12.22 2.28 1.24
N LEU A 230 -12.65 1.03 0.97
CA LEU A 230 -11.78 -0.16 0.95
C LEU A 230 -10.97 -0.33 -0.34
N GLY A 231 -11.26 0.41 -1.39
CA GLY A 231 -10.48 0.37 -2.64
C GLY A 231 -11.33 0.55 -3.89
N LEU A 232 -10.66 0.56 -5.03
CA LEU A 232 -11.32 0.81 -6.31
C LEU A 232 -12.30 -0.32 -6.66
N GLU A 233 -11.86 -1.56 -6.52
CA GLU A 233 -12.64 -2.75 -6.84
C GLU A 233 -13.93 -2.77 -6.02
N TYR A 234 -13.84 -2.57 -4.71
CA TYR A 234 -14.99 -2.55 -3.80
C TYR A 234 -15.94 -1.41 -4.13
N ARG A 235 -15.43 -0.21 -4.36
CA ARG A 235 -16.23 0.96 -4.74
C ARG A 235 -17.02 0.74 -6.02
N TYR A 236 -16.35 0.30 -7.10
CA TYR A 236 -17.01 0.16 -8.40
C TYR A 236 -17.99 -1.01 -8.41
N ILE A 237 -17.68 -2.11 -7.72
CA ILE A 237 -18.60 -3.25 -7.59
C ILE A 237 -19.81 -2.86 -6.74
N THR A 238 -19.63 -2.11 -5.63
CA THR A 238 -20.75 -1.59 -4.84
C THR A 238 -21.68 -0.74 -5.70
N ARG A 239 -21.16 0.16 -6.53
CA ARG A 239 -21.95 0.95 -7.47
C ARG A 239 -22.67 0.10 -8.50
N TYR A 240 -22.05 -0.97 -8.98
CA TYR A 240 -22.69 -1.94 -9.87
C TYR A 240 -23.84 -2.68 -9.17
N LEU A 241 -23.64 -3.15 -7.96
CA LEU A 241 -24.68 -3.83 -7.16
C LEU A 241 -25.86 -2.90 -6.78
N ARG A 242 -25.64 -1.59 -6.81
CA ARG A 242 -26.70 -0.56 -6.66
C ARG A 242 -27.40 -0.22 -7.98
N GLY A 243 -27.01 -0.85 -9.08
CA GLY A 243 -27.57 -0.57 -10.41
C GLY A 243 -27.04 0.67 -11.12
N GLU A 244 -26.09 1.43 -10.51
CA GLU A 244 -25.56 2.68 -11.06
C GLU A 244 -24.74 2.48 -12.35
N LEU A 245 -24.17 1.31 -12.55
CA LEU A 245 -23.31 1.02 -13.71
C LEU A 245 -24.03 0.17 -14.79
N GLY A 246 -25.25 -0.27 -14.52
CA GLY A 246 -26.08 -1.07 -15.43
C GLY A 246 -25.51 -2.46 -15.70
N THR A 247 -24.54 -2.61 -16.61
CA THR A 247 -24.02 -3.91 -17.04
C THR A 247 -22.65 -4.25 -16.46
N LEU A 248 -22.33 -5.56 -16.44
CA LEU A 248 -21.01 -6.05 -16.04
C LEU A 248 -19.90 -5.53 -16.95
N ASP A 249 -20.18 -5.33 -18.23
CA ASP A 249 -19.23 -4.74 -19.17
C ASP A 249 -18.93 -3.28 -18.84
N ASN A 250 -19.93 -2.50 -18.46
CA ASN A 250 -19.71 -1.13 -17.98
C ASN A 250 -18.90 -1.09 -16.67
N LEU A 251 -19.17 -1.99 -15.72
CA LEU A 251 -18.33 -2.16 -14.54
C LEU A 251 -16.88 -2.41 -14.95
N ARG A 252 -16.65 -3.40 -15.82
CA ARG A 252 -15.30 -3.79 -16.28
C ARG A 252 -14.57 -2.62 -16.93
N LEU A 253 -15.24 -1.90 -17.81
CA LEU A 253 -14.66 -0.74 -18.51
C LEU A 253 -14.27 0.37 -17.53
N GLN A 254 -15.20 0.81 -16.66
CA GLN A 254 -14.95 1.92 -15.74
C GLN A 254 -13.92 1.56 -14.69
N LEU A 255 -14.02 0.37 -14.09
CA LEU A 255 -13.04 -0.12 -13.12
C LEU A 255 -11.66 -0.29 -13.77
N GLY A 256 -11.59 -0.80 -15.01
CA GLY A 256 -10.35 -0.91 -15.76
C GLY A 256 -9.66 0.44 -15.96
N VAL A 257 -10.42 1.49 -16.30
CA VAL A 257 -9.90 2.87 -16.39
C VAL A 257 -9.34 3.32 -15.03
N ALA A 258 -10.09 3.11 -13.95
CA ALA A 258 -9.68 3.53 -12.60
C ALA A 258 -8.41 2.82 -12.15
N ILE A 259 -8.28 1.50 -12.41
CA ILE A 259 -7.07 0.73 -12.08
C ILE A 259 -5.85 1.22 -12.87
N ARG A 260 -6.01 1.55 -14.17
CA ARG A 260 -4.92 2.13 -14.98
C ARG A 260 -4.46 3.49 -14.44
N GLN A 261 -5.40 4.35 -14.04
CA GLN A 261 -5.07 5.63 -13.41
C GLN A 261 -4.35 5.45 -12.08
N PHE A 262 -4.79 4.50 -11.27
CA PHE A 262 -4.13 4.16 -10.01
C PHE A 262 -2.70 3.64 -10.23
N ALA A 263 -2.48 2.74 -11.18
CA ALA A 263 -1.16 2.23 -11.54
C ALA A 263 -0.22 3.36 -12.03
N LYS A 264 -0.75 4.33 -12.82
CA LYS A 264 -0.01 5.54 -13.20
C LYS A 264 0.40 6.35 -11.96
N GLY A 265 -0.51 6.52 -11.00
CA GLY A 265 -0.23 7.20 -9.73
C GLY A 265 0.86 6.49 -8.91
N GLN A 266 0.82 5.15 -8.82
CA GLN A 266 1.88 4.37 -8.17
C GLN A 266 3.24 4.60 -8.83
N LEU A 267 3.31 4.53 -10.16
CA LEU A 267 4.56 4.75 -10.90
C LEU A 267 5.10 6.17 -10.68
N THR A 268 4.23 7.18 -10.70
CA THR A 268 4.60 8.57 -10.41
C THR A 268 5.14 8.74 -8.99
N TRP A 269 4.57 8.02 -8.01
CA TRP A 269 5.08 8.01 -6.64
C TRP A 269 6.49 7.43 -6.58
N PHE A 270 6.67 6.22 -7.09
CA PHE A 270 7.95 5.51 -7.02
C PHE A 270 9.08 6.18 -7.80
N LYS A 271 8.79 6.80 -8.94
CA LYS A 271 9.80 7.54 -9.73
C LYS A 271 10.42 8.75 -9.02
N ARG A 272 9.87 9.18 -7.89
CA ARG A 272 10.45 10.27 -7.07
C ARG A 272 11.65 9.81 -6.24
N ASP A 273 11.78 8.52 -6.00
CA ASP A 273 12.90 7.94 -5.25
C ASP A 273 13.94 7.37 -6.21
N SER A 274 15.06 8.08 -6.34
CA SER A 274 16.17 7.70 -7.21
C SER A 274 16.96 6.47 -6.72
N ARG A 275 16.71 6.02 -5.50
CA ARG A 275 17.36 4.82 -4.93
C ARG A 275 16.75 3.53 -5.45
N ILE A 276 15.60 3.59 -6.12
CA ILE A 276 14.93 2.42 -6.68
C ILE A 276 15.67 1.96 -7.94
N ILE A 277 16.17 0.73 -7.90
CA ILE A 277 16.73 0.05 -9.06
C ILE A 277 15.59 -0.61 -9.83
N TRP A 278 15.32 -0.12 -11.03
CA TRP A 278 14.27 -0.68 -11.88
C TRP A 278 14.77 -1.87 -12.66
N LEU A 279 14.16 -3.03 -12.41
CA LEU A 279 14.46 -4.27 -13.13
C LEU A 279 13.89 -4.22 -14.55
N ASP A 280 14.62 -4.81 -15.51
CA ASP A 280 14.15 -4.90 -16.90
C ASP A 280 13.11 -6.02 -17.04
N PRO A 281 11.81 -5.69 -17.30
CA PRO A 281 10.77 -6.70 -17.37
C PRO A 281 10.88 -7.61 -18.60
N PHE A 282 11.71 -7.28 -19.59
CA PHE A 282 11.94 -8.08 -20.79
C PHE A 282 13.10 -9.08 -20.66
N LYS A 283 13.86 -8.98 -19.57
CA LYS A 283 14.92 -9.93 -19.22
C LYS A 283 14.44 -10.90 -18.14
N ASP A 284 15.32 -11.80 -17.73
CA ASP A 284 15.10 -12.57 -16.50
C ASP A 284 15.28 -11.66 -15.28
N TYR A 285 14.23 -10.91 -14.95
CA TYR A 285 14.22 -9.98 -13.81
C TYR A 285 14.36 -10.69 -12.46
N PHE A 286 14.14 -12.01 -12.40
CA PHE A 286 14.43 -12.79 -11.19
C PHE A 286 15.93 -12.97 -11.02
N GLN A 287 16.62 -13.38 -12.07
CA GLN A 287 18.08 -13.53 -12.07
C GLN A 287 18.75 -12.16 -11.81
N GLU A 288 18.28 -11.11 -12.48
CA GLU A 288 18.77 -9.74 -12.25
C GLU A 288 18.59 -9.32 -10.79
N ALA A 289 17.42 -9.60 -10.18
CA ALA A 289 17.17 -9.30 -8.77
C ALA A 289 18.11 -10.06 -7.83
N CYS A 290 18.36 -11.34 -8.09
CA CYS A 290 19.34 -12.15 -7.32
C CYS A 290 20.75 -11.56 -7.39
N GLU A 291 21.18 -11.13 -8.57
CA GLU A 291 22.49 -10.49 -8.78
C GLU A 291 22.59 -9.17 -8.00
N ARG A 292 21.56 -8.29 -8.09
CA ARG A 292 21.52 -7.03 -7.33
C ARG A 292 21.53 -7.24 -5.83
N ILE A 293 20.83 -8.26 -5.32
CA ILE A 293 20.83 -8.56 -3.89
C ILE A 293 22.23 -9.02 -3.45
N ARG A 294 22.88 -9.91 -4.20
CA ARG A 294 24.23 -10.37 -3.90
C ARG A 294 25.26 -9.23 -3.92
N GLU A 295 25.28 -8.43 -5.00
CA GLU A 295 26.14 -7.26 -5.11
C GLU A 295 25.97 -6.31 -3.93
N TRP A 296 24.70 -6.03 -3.56
CA TRP A 296 24.40 -5.18 -2.43
C TRP A 296 24.88 -5.77 -1.10
N GLU A 297 24.71 -7.07 -0.89
CA GLU A 297 25.18 -7.73 0.34
C GLU A 297 26.70 -7.67 0.50
N GLU A 298 27.44 -7.74 -0.59
CA GLU A 298 28.91 -7.60 -0.60
C GLU A 298 29.38 -6.18 -0.21
N THR A 299 28.54 -5.15 -0.43
CA THR A 299 28.86 -3.77 -0.02
C THR A 299 28.62 -3.49 1.46
N LEU A 300 27.94 -4.38 2.16
CA LEU A 300 27.57 -4.17 3.55
C LEU A 300 28.70 -4.62 4.49
N PRO A 301 28.92 -3.91 5.61
CA PRO A 301 29.87 -4.38 6.61
C PRO A 301 29.44 -5.74 7.14
N PRO A 302 30.40 -6.62 7.49
CA PRO A 302 30.07 -7.91 8.09
C PRO A 302 29.17 -7.73 9.30
N THR A 303 28.15 -8.57 9.39
CA THR A 303 27.26 -8.56 10.55
C THR A 303 28.06 -8.98 11.80
N PRO A 304 28.01 -8.22 12.90
CA PRO A 304 28.76 -8.55 14.12
C PRO A 304 28.31 -9.85 14.74
#